data_de52dbcf5714fc8bcabd6c4d3abc72e4
#
_entry.id   de52dbcf5714fc8bcabd6c4d3abc72e4
#
_cell.length_a   1.000
_cell.length_b   1.000
_cell.length_c   1.000
_cell.angle_alpha   90.00
_cell.angle_beta   90.00
_cell.angle_gamma   90.00
#
_symmetry.space_group_name_H-M   'P 1'
#
loop_
_entity.id
_entity.type
_entity.pdbx_description
1 polymer ?
#
loop_
_entity_poly.entity_id
_entity_poly.type
_entity_poly.pdbx_seq_one_letter_code
_entity_poly.pdbx_strand_id
1 'polypeptide(L)'
;KPFEEAGDPPVLTYAGDDGKLLLDVGPGTVMEGNLLVDQQVIAAHAALYDAEQRLLSGDVAGLSGVTLQLLQDAGTAINMLRGEVGHRQKQLESAQQIAQRRTDDFTKAISDKEDADMTQVVTDLSAAQAVYQASLASFAVVGRLSLLDYLR
;
A
#
# COMPACT_ATOMS: atom_id res chain seq x y z
N LYS A 1 25.85 5.02 13.65
CA LYS A 1 24.70 5.58 14.38
C LYS A 1 24.30 6.88 13.70
N PRO A 2 23.01 7.18 13.54
CA PRO A 2 22.58 8.40 12.84
C PRO A 2 22.81 9.67 13.68
N PHE A 3 22.99 9.54 14.98
CA PHE A 3 23.30 10.64 15.90
C PHE A 3 24.63 10.41 16.59
N GLU A 4 25.44 11.46 16.67
CA GLU A 4 26.71 11.51 17.35
C GLU A 4 26.69 12.63 18.38
N GLU A 5 27.17 12.33 19.60
CA GLU A 5 27.30 13.28 20.69
C GLU A 5 28.78 13.58 20.87
N ALA A 6 29.16 14.84 20.82
CA ALA A 6 30.55 15.27 20.97
C ALA A 6 30.64 16.62 21.65
N GLY A 7 31.77 16.84 22.34
CA GLY A 7 32.10 18.11 22.98
C GLY A 7 31.75 18.14 24.46
N ASP A 8 32.15 19.26 25.09
CA ASP A 8 31.81 19.65 26.44
C ASP A 8 31.48 21.15 26.45
N PRO A 9 30.22 21.55 26.49
CA PRO A 9 28.99 20.74 26.64
C PRO A 9 28.70 19.81 25.47
N PRO A 10 28.04 18.66 25.70
CA PRO A 10 27.73 17.68 24.66
C PRO A 10 26.72 18.25 23.67
N VAL A 11 27.07 18.22 22.39
CA VAL A 11 26.21 18.63 21.28
C VAL A 11 25.84 17.42 20.47
N LEU A 12 24.55 17.18 20.33
CA LEU A 12 24.03 16.11 19.47
C LEU A 12 24.01 16.59 18.01
N THR A 13 24.68 15.86 17.14
CA THR A 13 24.71 16.12 15.70
C THR A 13 24.10 14.96 14.94
N TYR A 14 23.42 15.24 13.84
CA TYR A 14 22.91 14.22 12.95
C TYR A 14 23.94 13.94 11.84
N ALA A 15 24.38 12.69 11.76
CA ALA A 15 25.34 12.19 10.75
C ALA A 15 24.66 11.20 9.77
N GLY A 16 23.34 11.20 9.72
CA GLY A 16 22.57 10.36 8.81
C GLY A 16 22.34 11.01 7.45
N ASP A 17 21.60 10.28 6.60
CA ASP A 17 21.15 10.75 5.29
C ASP A 17 19.85 11.58 5.46
N ASP A 18 19.75 12.70 4.74
CA ASP A 18 18.57 13.55 4.64
C ASP A 18 17.73 13.26 3.39
N GLY A 19 18.03 12.17 2.68
CA GLY A 19 17.34 11.74 1.48
C GLY A 19 15.87 11.41 1.74
N LYS A 20 15.02 11.77 0.78
CA LYS A 20 13.59 11.48 0.79
C LYS A 20 13.32 10.17 0.07
N LEU A 21 12.72 9.22 0.77
CA LEU A 21 12.23 7.98 0.17
C LEU A 21 10.85 8.24 -0.44
N LEU A 22 10.77 8.22 -1.76
CA LEU A 22 9.51 8.39 -2.49
C LEU A 22 8.90 7.01 -2.77
N LEU A 23 7.66 6.81 -2.34
CA LEU A 23 6.86 5.61 -2.55
C LEU A 23 5.74 5.92 -3.54
N ASP A 24 5.64 5.14 -4.62
CA ASP A 24 4.48 5.16 -5.50
C ASP A 24 3.34 4.35 -4.84
N VAL A 25 2.29 5.05 -4.45
CA VAL A 25 1.12 4.47 -3.74
C VAL A 25 -0.10 4.34 -4.64
N GLY A 26 0.07 4.63 -5.95
CA GLY A 26 -0.99 4.46 -6.94
C GLY A 26 -0.79 5.35 -8.16
N PRO A 27 -1.55 5.19 -9.23
CA PRO A 27 -1.35 5.89 -10.49
C PRO A 27 -1.25 7.40 -10.31
N GLY A 28 -0.03 7.94 -10.46
CA GLY A 28 0.27 9.36 -10.34
C GLY A 28 0.29 9.90 -8.91
N THR A 29 0.29 9.03 -7.89
CA THR A 29 0.33 9.45 -6.48
C THR A 29 1.62 8.96 -5.84
N VAL A 30 2.51 9.90 -5.53
CA VAL A 30 3.77 9.65 -4.84
C VAL A 30 3.68 10.19 -3.43
N MET A 31 4.16 9.41 -2.46
CA MET A 31 4.20 9.79 -1.04
C MET A 31 5.61 9.66 -0.48
N GLU A 32 6.00 10.55 0.44
CA GLU A 32 7.24 10.41 1.18
C GLU A 32 7.09 9.30 2.23
N GLY A 33 7.93 8.25 2.13
CA GLY A 33 7.92 7.08 3.00
C GLY A 33 8.72 7.22 4.29
N ASN A 34 9.63 8.19 4.37
CA ASN A 34 10.41 8.50 5.56
C ASN A 34 10.05 9.87 6.13
N LEU A 35 10.35 10.05 7.40
CA LEU A 35 10.21 11.32 8.10
C LEU A 35 11.56 11.70 8.71
N LEU A 36 12.07 12.85 8.38
CA LEU A 36 13.27 13.41 9.00
C LEU A 36 12.87 14.03 10.34
N VAL A 37 13.51 13.59 11.41
CA VAL A 37 13.21 14.02 12.78
C VAL A 37 14.45 14.54 13.50
N ASP A 38 15.52 14.76 12.75
CA ASP A 38 16.83 15.15 13.25
C ASP A 38 16.79 16.41 14.11
N GLN A 39 16.20 17.48 13.60
CA GLN A 39 16.11 18.75 14.30
C GLN A 39 15.29 18.68 15.59
N GLN A 40 14.18 17.93 15.58
CA GLN A 40 13.33 17.76 16.74
C GLN A 40 14.01 16.93 17.84
N VAL A 41 14.79 15.92 17.44
CA VAL A 41 15.57 15.10 18.38
C VAL A 41 16.71 15.92 18.98
N ILE A 42 17.43 16.71 18.17
CA ILE A 42 18.49 17.62 18.62
C ILE A 42 17.93 18.66 19.59
N ALA A 43 16.79 19.28 19.26
CA ALA A 43 16.16 20.28 20.14
C ALA A 43 15.68 19.67 21.46
N ALA A 44 15.09 18.48 21.41
CA ALA A 44 14.66 17.76 22.63
C ALA A 44 15.86 17.38 23.51
N HIS A 45 16.96 16.91 22.91
CA HIS A 45 18.20 16.62 23.65
C HIS A 45 18.77 17.86 24.32
N ALA A 46 18.85 18.98 23.59
CA ALA A 46 19.34 20.25 24.12
C ALA A 46 18.48 20.75 25.32
N ALA A 47 17.15 20.62 25.21
CA ALA A 47 16.23 21.00 26.27
C ALA A 47 16.38 20.12 27.52
N LEU A 48 16.60 18.82 27.33
CA LEU A 48 16.85 17.89 28.44
C LEU A 48 18.21 18.16 29.13
N TYR A 49 19.24 18.44 28.34
CA TYR A 49 20.55 18.79 28.83
C TYR A 49 20.53 20.11 29.64
N ASP A 50 19.84 21.15 29.13
CA ASP A 50 19.65 22.40 29.87
C ASP A 50 18.92 22.15 31.20
N ALA A 51 17.91 21.30 31.21
CA ALA A 51 17.19 20.90 32.41
C ALA A 51 18.13 20.23 33.43
N GLU A 52 18.96 19.29 33.00
CA GLU A 52 19.94 18.62 33.84
C GLU A 52 20.94 19.61 34.47
N GLN A 53 21.52 20.50 33.66
CA GLN A 53 22.51 21.48 34.14
C GLN A 53 21.91 22.44 35.18
N ARG A 54 20.68 22.90 34.96
CA ARG A 54 19.99 23.77 35.91
C ARG A 54 19.60 23.07 37.21
N LEU A 55 19.22 21.81 37.12
CA LEU A 55 18.98 20.97 38.31
C LEU A 55 20.26 20.80 39.13
N LEU A 56 21.39 20.51 38.49
CA LEU A 56 22.68 20.32 39.13
C LEU A 56 23.21 21.63 39.77
N SER A 57 22.94 22.77 39.17
CA SER A 57 23.33 24.08 39.66
C SER A 57 22.34 24.68 40.69
N GLY A 58 21.17 24.10 40.87
CA GLY A 58 20.12 24.62 41.73
C GLY A 58 19.41 25.87 41.18
N ASP A 59 19.51 26.15 39.89
CA ASP A 59 18.86 27.29 39.23
C ASP A 59 17.34 27.01 38.99
N VAL A 60 16.56 27.15 40.07
CA VAL A 60 15.11 26.93 40.03
C VAL A 60 14.40 27.96 39.14
N ALA A 61 14.88 29.19 39.09
CA ALA A 61 14.28 30.25 38.30
C ALA A 61 14.45 29.99 36.79
N GLY A 62 15.66 29.61 36.37
CA GLY A 62 15.92 29.20 34.98
C GLY A 62 15.15 27.93 34.60
N LEU A 63 15.05 26.96 35.50
CA LEU A 63 14.30 25.72 35.27
C LEU A 63 12.81 25.99 35.04
N SER A 64 12.19 26.83 35.88
CA SER A 64 10.76 27.14 35.79
C SER A 64 10.38 28.10 34.65
N GLY A 65 11.35 28.83 34.10
CA GLY A 65 11.16 29.74 32.97
C GLY A 65 11.57 29.14 31.61
N VAL A 66 12.83 29.33 31.28
CA VAL A 66 13.35 28.99 29.94
C VAL A 66 13.31 27.50 29.66
N THR A 67 13.78 26.68 30.60
CA THR A 67 13.85 25.23 30.41
C THR A 67 12.46 24.60 30.22
N LEU A 68 11.48 25.04 31.03
CA LEU A 68 10.12 24.55 30.90
C LEU A 68 9.54 24.86 29.51
N GLN A 69 9.80 26.06 28.97
CA GLN A 69 9.37 26.45 27.62
C GLN A 69 10.06 25.58 26.58
N LEU A 70 11.36 25.36 26.65
CA LEU A 70 12.09 24.50 25.71
C LEU A 70 11.55 23.07 25.70
N LEU A 71 11.23 22.51 26.84
CA LEU A 71 10.65 21.17 26.97
C LEU A 71 9.23 21.10 26.40
N GLN A 72 8.42 22.14 26.60
CA GLN A 72 7.08 22.25 26.03
C GLN A 72 7.13 22.36 24.50
N ASP A 73 8.05 23.18 23.98
CA ASP A 73 8.24 23.34 22.54
C ASP A 73 8.72 22.04 21.89
N ALA A 74 9.68 21.34 22.53
CA ALA A 74 10.12 20.03 22.08
C ALA A 74 8.99 18.98 22.10
N GLY A 75 8.18 18.96 23.16
CA GLY A 75 7.00 18.09 23.26
C GLY A 75 5.96 18.39 22.19
N THR A 76 5.73 19.66 21.89
CA THR A 76 4.83 20.09 20.82
C THR A 76 5.34 19.65 19.45
N ALA A 77 6.63 19.83 19.16
CA ALA A 77 7.24 19.40 17.92
C ALA A 77 7.14 17.89 17.72
N ILE A 78 7.36 17.09 18.76
CA ILE A 78 7.19 15.63 18.71
C ILE A 78 5.73 15.24 18.45
N ASN A 79 4.77 15.94 19.06
CA ASN A 79 3.35 15.67 18.82
C ASN A 79 2.93 16.03 17.37
N MET A 80 3.49 17.09 16.79
CA MET A 80 3.29 17.40 15.37
C MET A 80 3.83 16.29 14.46
N LEU A 81 5.03 15.76 14.74
CA LEU A 81 5.59 14.61 14.01
C LEU A 81 4.70 13.38 14.11
N ARG A 82 4.17 13.08 15.30
CA ARG A 82 3.21 11.97 15.47
C ARG A 82 1.94 12.18 14.66
N GLY A 83 1.45 13.41 14.59
CA GLY A 83 0.32 13.79 13.72
C GLY A 83 0.62 13.53 12.25
N GLU A 84 1.81 13.91 11.79
CA GLU A 84 2.27 13.67 10.40
C GLU A 84 2.35 12.18 10.08
N VAL A 85 2.93 11.37 10.99
CA VAL A 85 2.96 9.91 10.85
C VAL A 85 1.54 9.35 10.74
N GLY A 86 0.63 9.79 11.62
CA GLY A 86 -0.76 9.35 11.60
C GLY A 86 -1.49 9.75 10.29
N HIS A 87 -1.19 10.94 9.76
CA HIS A 87 -1.71 11.36 8.46
C HIS A 87 -1.23 10.46 7.32
N ARG A 88 0.08 10.19 7.25
CA ARG A 88 0.68 9.30 6.24
C ARG A 88 0.15 7.88 6.35
N GLN A 89 -0.04 7.37 7.56
CA GLN A 89 -0.65 6.06 7.76
C GLN A 89 -2.07 6.00 7.17
N LYS A 90 -2.90 7.00 7.41
CA LYS A 90 -4.24 7.07 6.81
C LYS A 90 -4.21 7.16 5.29
N GLN A 91 -3.25 7.87 4.72
CA GLN A 91 -3.06 7.91 3.26
C GLN A 91 -2.72 6.53 2.70
N LEU A 92 -1.82 5.79 3.36
CA LEU A 92 -1.47 4.41 2.97
C LEU A 92 -2.65 3.47 3.08
N GLU A 93 -3.42 3.53 4.17
CA GLU A 93 -4.63 2.73 4.36
C GLU A 93 -5.65 3.01 3.25
N SER A 94 -5.84 4.28 2.88
CA SER A 94 -6.72 4.67 1.78
C SER A 94 -6.23 4.13 0.43
N ALA A 95 -4.93 4.25 0.14
CA ALA A 95 -4.33 3.71 -1.07
C ALA A 95 -4.48 2.18 -1.16
N GLN A 96 -4.27 1.48 -0.05
CA GLN A 96 -4.47 0.03 0.05
C GLN A 96 -5.93 -0.35 -0.23
N GLN A 97 -6.90 0.37 0.33
CA GLN A 97 -8.31 0.11 0.07
C GLN A 97 -8.69 0.33 -1.40
N ILE A 98 -8.13 1.37 -2.04
CA ILE A 98 -8.36 1.62 -3.47
C ILE A 98 -7.75 0.50 -4.31
N ALA A 99 -6.54 0.05 -4.00
CA ALA A 99 -5.89 -1.06 -4.69
C ALA A 99 -6.70 -2.36 -4.55
N GLN A 100 -7.20 -2.66 -3.34
CA GLN A 100 -8.04 -3.83 -3.12
C GLN A 100 -9.33 -3.79 -3.95
N ARG A 101 -10.05 -2.65 -3.93
CA ARG A 101 -11.27 -2.50 -4.75
C ARG A 101 -11.00 -2.71 -6.23
N ARG A 102 -9.90 -2.18 -6.75
CA ARG A 102 -9.51 -2.41 -8.14
C ARG A 102 -9.26 -3.89 -8.44
N THR A 103 -8.59 -4.59 -7.53
CA THR A 103 -8.38 -6.04 -7.67
C THR A 103 -9.70 -6.80 -7.70
N ASP A 104 -10.63 -6.45 -6.82
CA ASP A 104 -11.96 -7.05 -6.76
C ASP A 104 -12.76 -6.77 -8.05
N ASP A 105 -12.71 -5.51 -8.54
CA ASP A 105 -13.37 -5.11 -9.80
C ASP A 105 -12.80 -5.87 -11.01
N PHE A 106 -11.47 -6.02 -11.09
CA PHE A 106 -10.85 -6.80 -12.15
C PHE A 106 -11.21 -8.28 -12.07
N THR A 107 -11.18 -8.86 -10.85
CA THR A 107 -11.56 -10.25 -10.63
C THR A 107 -13.00 -10.49 -11.08
N LYS A 108 -13.92 -9.58 -10.72
CA LYS A 108 -15.31 -9.64 -11.16
C LYS A 108 -15.44 -9.51 -12.67
N ALA A 109 -14.75 -8.55 -13.29
CA ALA A 109 -14.79 -8.36 -14.74
C ALA A 109 -14.26 -9.58 -15.52
N ILE A 110 -13.25 -10.29 -14.98
CA ILE A 110 -12.74 -11.53 -15.56
C ILE A 110 -13.79 -12.63 -15.42
N SER A 111 -14.37 -12.82 -14.23
CA SER A 111 -15.42 -13.83 -14.00
C SER A 111 -16.64 -13.60 -14.89
N ASP A 112 -17.11 -12.36 -15.00
CA ASP A 112 -18.25 -12.03 -15.86
C ASP A 112 -17.98 -12.36 -17.34
N LYS A 113 -16.71 -12.22 -17.80
CA LYS A 113 -16.33 -12.60 -19.17
C LYS A 113 -16.20 -14.10 -19.35
N GLU A 114 -15.56 -14.79 -18.40
CA GLU A 114 -15.40 -16.26 -18.44
C GLU A 114 -16.74 -16.95 -18.41
N ASP A 115 -17.69 -16.50 -17.57
CA ASP A 115 -19.05 -17.05 -17.50
C ASP A 115 -19.84 -16.85 -18.79
N ALA A 116 -19.69 -15.69 -19.44
CA ALA A 116 -20.32 -15.41 -20.73
C ALA A 116 -19.76 -16.31 -21.84
N ASP A 117 -18.42 -16.46 -21.91
CA ASP A 117 -17.76 -17.32 -22.90
C ASP A 117 -18.12 -18.81 -22.70
N MET A 118 -18.21 -19.28 -21.46
CA MET A 118 -18.61 -20.66 -21.15
C MET A 118 -20.05 -20.94 -21.58
N THR A 119 -20.97 -20.00 -21.42
CA THR A 119 -22.36 -20.14 -21.89
C THR A 119 -22.43 -20.30 -23.40
N GLN A 120 -21.65 -19.51 -24.13
CA GLN A 120 -21.54 -19.61 -25.58
C GLN A 120 -20.95 -20.95 -26.02
N VAL A 121 -19.85 -21.37 -25.40
CA VAL A 121 -19.19 -22.67 -25.69
C VAL A 121 -20.14 -23.86 -25.46
N VAL A 122 -20.89 -23.88 -24.38
CA VAL A 122 -21.87 -24.95 -24.10
C VAL A 122 -22.99 -24.96 -25.14
N THR A 123 -23.45 -23.79 -25.57
CA THR A 123 -24.47 -23.65 -26.60
C THR A 123 -23.95 -24.17 -27.95
N ASP A 124 -22.75 -23.77 -28.35
CA ASP A 124 -22.10 -24.20 -29.60
C ASP A 124 -21.80 -25.70 -29.59
N LEU A 125 -21.37 -26.26 -28.46
CA LEU A 125 -21.16 -27.68 -28.28
C LEU A 125 -22.47 -28.46 -28.47
N SER A 126 -23.55 -27.97 -27.86
CA SER A 126 -24.86 -28.62 -27.96
C SER A 126 -25.36 -28.59 -29.42
N ALA A 127 -25.18 -27.48 -30.15
CA ALA A 127 -25.50 -27.35 -31.54
C ALA A 127 -24.66 -28.32 -32.44
N ALA A 128 -23.35 -28.40 -32.17
CA ALA A 128 -22.44 -29.30 -32.89
C ALA A 128 -22.83 -30.78 -32.65
N GLN A 129 -23.20 -31.16 -31.42
CA GLN A 129 -23.69 -32.51 -31.13
C GLN A 129 -24.99 -32.83 -31.90
N ALA A 130 -25.94 -31.91 -31.98
CA ALA A 130 -27.18 -32.09 -32.70
C ALA A 130 -26.90 -32.25 -34.21
N VAL A 131 -26.03 -31.47 -34.80
CA VAL A 131 -25.62 -31.60 -36.22
C VAL A 131 -24.94 -32.95 -36.45
N TYR A 132 -24.06 -33.38 -35.57
CA TYR A 132 -23.39 -34.68 -35.69
C TYR A 132 -24.40 -35.85 -35.65
N GLN A 133 -25.36 -35.81 -34.74
CA GLN A 133 -26.42 -36.85 -34.66
C GLN A 133 -27.29 -36.84 -35.91
N ALA A 134 -27.70 -35.68 -36.41
CA ALA A 134 -28.46 -35.56 -37.65
C ALA A 134 -27.69 -36.10 -38.86
N SER A 135 -26.37 -35.83 -38.95
CA SER A 135 -25.50 -36.35 -39.99
C SER A 135 -25.45 -37.88 -39.97
N LEU A 136 -25.25 -38.48 -38.77
CA LEU A 136 -25.27 -39.96 -38.64
C LEU A 136 -26.60 -40.57 -39.04
N ALA A 137 -27.71 -39.94 -38.66
CA ALA A 137 -29.05 -40.42 -39.04
C ALA A 137 -29.24 -40.34 -40.59
N SER A 138 -28.77 -39.25 -41.22
CA SER A 138 -28.82 -39.09 -42.66
C SER A 138 -27.97 -40.13 -43.38
N PHE A 139 -26.76 -40.41 -42.90
CA PHE A 139 -25.92 -41.48 -43.47
C PHE A 139 -26.58 -42.86 -43.34
N ALA A 140 -27.24 -43.16 -42.20
CA ALA A 140 -27.93 -44.43 -42.01
C ALA A 140 -29.10 -44.58 -43.02
N VAL A 141 -29.82 -43.51 -43.36
CA VAL A 141 -30.91 -43.55 -44.33
C VAL A 141 -30.35 -43.73 -45.77
N VAL A 142 -29.32 -42.99 -46.14
CA VAL A 142 -28.68 -43.11 -47.46
C VAL A 142 -28.08 -44.50 -47.66
N GLY A 143 -27.40 -45.07 -46.64
CA GLY A 143 -26.82 -46.40 -46.70
C GLY A 143 -27.87 -47.47 -46.89
N ARG A 144 -29.05 -47.37 -46.28
CA ARG A 144 -30.17 -48.30 -46.48
C ARG A 144 -30.76 -48.22 -47.88
N LEU A 145 -30.93 -47.05 -48.43
CA LEU A 145 -31.43 -46.82 -49.77
C LEU A 145 -30.48 -47.40 -50.82
N SER A 146 -29.19 -47.18 -50.71
CA SER A 146 -28.18 -47.67 -51.62
C SER A 146 -28.05 -49.18 -51.64
N LEU A 147 -28.19 -49.85 -50.49
CA LEU A 147 -28.18 -51.31 -50.37
C LEU A 147 -29.43 -51.94 -50.96
N LEU A 148 -30.60 -51.32 -50.82
CA LEU A 148 -31.87 -51.83 -51.41
C LEU A 148 -31.88 -51.68 -52.93
N ASP A 149 -31.26 -50.67 -53.49
CA ASP A 149 -31.18 -50.43 -54.94
C ASP A 149 -30.17 -51.38 -55.63
N TYR A 150 -29.14 -51.81 -54.88
CA TYR A 150 -28.11 -52.76 -55.41
C TYR A 150 -28.59 -54.22 -55.37
N LEU A 151 -29.54 -54.56 -54.53
CA LEU A 151 -30.06 -55.95 -54.35
C LEU A 151 -31.32 -56.22 -55.20
N ARG A 152 -31.72 -55.28 -56.00
CA ARG A 152 -32.88 -55.38 -56.97
C ARG A 152 -32.40 -55.47 -58.40
#